data_e2df72a527a29ad85ac5a0d9ad1c94a8
#
_entry.id   e2df72a527a29ad85ac5a0d9ad1c94a8
#
_cell.length_a   1.000
_cell.length_b   1.000
_cell.length_c   1.000
_cell.angle_alpha   90.00
_cell.angle_beta   90.00
_cell.angle_gamma   90.00
#
_symmetry.space_group_name_H-M   'P 1'
#
loop_
_entity.id
_entity.type
_entity.pdbx_description
1 polymer ?
#
loop_
_entity_poly.entity_id
_entity_poly.type
_entity_poly.pdbx_seq_one_letter_code
_entity_poly.pdbx_strand_id
1 'polypeptide(L)'
;MLDALLQAARPLLVPAFTAWGSPVTWLEIVAFVLALAMVAANMRVNPVAWPLAIASSLLYALLFADSRLYGEASLQLFFVIIALWGWWQWLRGTVDGSAPLVVRHMTARQRGLAAAATLAAWPLLGALLQHGTDSDVPYFDALPTVASITGQVLLGRKFVENWTVWAGVNIVSVALFASKGLWLTVLLYALFTVLSFVGWRTWRRLAHA
;
A
#
# COMPACT_ATOMS: atom_id res chain seq x y z
N MET A 1 -9.93 12.74 21.48
CA MET A 1 -8.60 12.41 20.89
C MET A 1 -8.59 12.62 19.38
N LEU A 2 -9.53 12.03 18.62
CA LEU A 2 -9.62 12.24 17.16
C LEU A 2 -9.80 13.72 16.80
N ASP A 3 -10.73 14.42 17.47
CA ASP A 3 -10.96 15.85 17.22
C ASP A 3 -9.73 16.72 17.45
N ALA A 4 -8.91 16.40 18.47
CA ALA A 4 -7.66 17.12 18.74
C ALA A 4 -6.63 16.89 17.61
N LEU A 5 -6.56 15.66 17.06
CA LEU A 5 -5.68 15.34 15.92
C LEU A 5 -6.14 16.06 14.65
N LEU A 6 -7.46 16.07 14.38
CA LEU A 6 -8.04 16.78 13.24
C LEU A 6 -7.83 18.29 13.37
N GLN A 7 -7.97 18.85 14.58
CA GLN A 7 -7.66 20.28 14.82
C GLN A 7 -6.19 20.60 14.57
N ALA A 8 -5.28 19.75 15.01
CA ALA A 8 -3.85 19.93 14.74
C ALA A 8 -3.49 19.80 13.24
N ALA A 9 -4.22 18.95 12.51
CA ALA A 9 -4.05 18.76 11.06
C ALA A 9 -4.75 19.82 10.21
N ARG A 10 -5.64 20.65 10.77
CA ARG A 10 -6.41 21.68 10.04
C ARG A 10 -5.58 22.54 9.08
N PRO A 11 -4.38 23.04 9.42
CA PRO A 11 -3.58 23.83 8.48
C PRO A 11 -3.19 23.06 7.22
N LEU A 12 -3.08 21.74 7.29
CA LEU A 12 -2.75 20.87 6.17
C LEU A 12 -4.00 20.41 5.39
N LEU A 13 -5.18 20.46 5.98
CA LEU A 13 -6.46 20.14 5.34
C LEU A 13 -6.99 21.25 4.44
N VAL A 14 -6.34 22.42 4.43
CA VAL A 14 -6.68 23.52 3.52
C VAL A 14 -6.37 23.11 2.07
N PRO A 15 -7.27 23.38 1.11
CA PRO A 15 -7.00 23.15 -0.30
C PRO A 15 -5.77 23.93 -0.78
N ALA A 16 -4.83 23.25 -1.42
CA ALA A 16 -3.66 23.85 -2.07
C ALA A 16 -4.04 24.35 -3.48
N PHE A 17 -4.80 23.54 -4.20
CA PHE A 17 -5.34 23.83 -5.54
C PHE A 17 -6.53 22.92 -5.84
N THR A 18 -7.18 23.17 -6.98
CA THR A 18 -8.28 22.33 -7.48
C THR A 18 -7.82 21.60 -8.73
N ALA A 19 -7.97 20.28 -8.76
CA ALA A 19 -7.68 19.45 -9.93
C ALA A 19 -8.92 18.67 -10.34
N TRP A 20 -9.30 18.75 -11.60
CA TRP A 20 -10.49 18.08 -12.17
C TRP A 20 -11.77 18.28 -11.34
N GLY A 21 -11.96 19.49 -10.78
CA GLY A 21 -13.15 19.85 -10.00
C GLY A 21 -13.10 19.42 -8.53
N SER A 22 -12.07 18.71 -8.08
CA SER A 22 -11.89 18.29 -6.68
C SER A 22 -10.77 19.10 -6.01
N PRO A 23 -10.95 19.54 -4.75
CA PRO A 23 -9.91 20.21 -3.99
C PRO A 23 -8.81 19.21 -3.60
N VAL A 24 -7.55 19.55 -3.85
CA VAL A 24 -6.37 18.81 -3.39
C VAL A 24 -5.80 19.53 -2.18
N THR A 25 -5.68 18.85 -1.05
CA THR A 25 -5.19 19.44 0.20
C THR A 25 -3.67 19.35 0.32
N TRP A 26 -3.05 20.22 1.14
CA TRP A 26 -1.63 20.11 1.46
C TRP A 26 -1.30 18.79 2.15
N LEU A 27 -2.22 18.26 2.98
CA LEU A 27 -2.05 16.96 3.64
C LEU A 27 -1.93 15.84 2.61
N GLU A 28 -2.78 15.84 1.59
CA GLU A 28 -2.75 14.87 0.49
C GLU A 28 -1.43 14.93 -0.29
N ILE A 29 -0.95 16.15 -0.60
CA ILE A 29 0.34 16.36 -1.28
C ILE A 29 1.49 15.79 -0.45
N VAL A 30 1.54 16.10 0.86
CA VAL A 30 2.59 15.60 1.75
C VAL A 30 2.52 14.08 1.85
N ALA A 31 1.33 13.50 2.05
CA ALA A 31 1.15 12.05 2.10
C ALA A 31 1.61 11.38 0.79
N PHE A 32 1.30 11.98 -0.34
CA PHE A 32 1.73 11.50 -1.67
C PHE A 32 3.25 11.55 -1.84
N VAL A 33 3.90 12.65 -1.49
CA VAL A 33 5.36 12.78 -1.57
C VAL A 33 6.06 11.76 -0.67
N LEU A 34 5.52 11.53 0.55
CA LEU A 34 6.03 10.49 1.46
C LEU A 34 5.86 9.09 0.84
N ALA A 35 4.73 8.82 0.18
CA ALA A 35 4.51 7.54 -0.50
C ALA A 35 5.52 7.32 -1.65
N LEU A 36 5.83 8.33 -2.45
CA LEU A 36 6.87 8.25 -3.48
C LEU A 36 8.26 8.02 -2.88
N ALA A 37 8.60 8.76 -1.83
CA ALA A 37 9.88 8.59 -1.12
C ALA A 37 9.99 7.19 -0.51
N MET A 38 8.90 6.66 0.05
CA MET A 38 8.79 5.30 0.56
C MET A 38 9.07 4.26 -0.54
N VAL A 39 8.45 4.38 -1.72
CA VAL A 39 8.70 3.45 -2.84
C VAL A 39 10.16 3.54 -3.31
N ALA A 40 10.72 4.75 -3.42
CA ALA A 40 12.12 4.94 -3.78
C ALA A 40 13.09 4.31 -2.75
N ALA A 41 12.79 4.42 -1.46
CA ALA A 41 13.54 3.78 -0.38
C ALA A 41 13.40 2.24 -0.42
N ASN A 42 12.20 1.71 -0.69
CA ASN A 42 11.96 0.28 -0.87
C ASN A 42 12.78 -0.30 -2.03
N MET A 43 12.86 0.40 -3.16
CA MET A 43 13.68 -0.02 -4.31
C MET A 43 15.17 -0.17 -3.93
N ARG A 44 15.68 0.67 -3.01
CA ARG A 44 17.05 0.65 -2.49
C ARG A 44 17.24 -0.27 -1.28
N VAL A 45 16.22 -1.03 -0.88
CA VAL A 45 16.21 -1.87 0.34
C VAL A 45 16.58 -1.05 1.60
N ASN A 46 16.21 0.22 1.63
CA ASN A 46 16.50 1.10 2.75
C ASN A 46 15.39 1.03 3.80
N PRO A 47 15.70 0.67 5.07
CA PRO A 47 14.70 0.57 6.14
C PRO A 47 13.89 1.85 6.41
N VAL A 48 14.38 3.02 5.99
CA VAL A 48 13.65 4.31 6.06
C VAL A 48 12.32 4.25 5.29
N ALA A 49 12.16 3.33 4.36
CA ALA A 49 10.89 3.10 3.68
C ALA A 49 9.73 2.86 4.66
N TRP A 50 9.96 2.16 5.76
CA TRP A 50 8.93 1.82 6.73
C TRP A 50 8.39 3.01 7.52
N PRO A 51 9.22 3.86 8.17
CA PRO A 51 8.72 5.08 8.80
C PRO A 51 8.05 6.04 7.81
N LEU A 52 8.51 6.11 6.55
CA LEU A 52 7.82 6.89 5.51
C LEU A 52 6.43 6.30 5.19
N ALA A 53 6.31 4.97 5.12
CA ALA A 53 5.03 4.29 4.95
C ALA A 53 4.08 4.58 6.11
N ILE A 54 4.56 4.49 7.34
CA ILE A 54 3.78 4.78 8.55
C ILE A 54 3.29 6.22 8.54
N ALA A 55 4.19 7.19 8.28
CA ALA A 55 3.83 8.61 8.23
C ALA A 55 2.78 8.89 7.13
N SER A 56 2.98 8.37 5.92
CA SER A 56 2.02 8.51 4.82
C SER A 56 0.66 7.90 5.18
N SER A 57 0.63 6.67 5.71
CA SER A 57 -0.62 6.01 6.10
C SER A 57 -1.36 6.75 7.23
N LEU A 58 -0.65 7.31 8.20
CA LEU A 58 -1.28 8.12 9.26
C LEU A 58 -1.89 9.40 8.70
N LEU A 59 -1.24 10.07 7.75
CA LEU A 59 -1.80 11.26 7.10
C LEU A 59 -3.04 10.90 6.28
N TYR A 60 -3.01 9.80 5.50
CA TYR A 60 -4.20 9.33 4.78
C TYR A 60 -5.32 8.90 5.73
N ALA A 61 -5.01 8.28 6.88
CA ALA A 61 -6.01 7.96 7.90
C ALA A 61 -6.71 9.22 8.43
N LEU A 62 -5.98 10.30 8.67
CA LEU A 62 -6.54 11.59 9.08
C LEU A 62 -7.41 12.21 7.97
N LEU A 63 -6.94 12.19 6.71
CA LEU A 63 -7.69 12.69 5.55
C LEU A 63 -9.03 11.96 5.39
N PHE A 64 -9.00 10.63 5.47
CA PHE A 64 -10.20 9.80 5.35
C PHE A 64 -11.14 9.97 6.56
N ALA A 65 -10.60 10.14 7.76
CA ALA A 65 -11.41 10.40 8.96
C ALA A 65 -12.10 11.79 8.88
N ASP A 66 -11.42 12.82 8.39
CA ASP A 66 -12.01 14.16 8.15
C ASP A 66 -13.13 14.07 7.11
N SER A 67 -12.94 13.27 6.05
CA SER A 67 -13.92 12.99 5.01
C SER A 67 -15.03 12.02 5.44
N ARG A 68 -15.03 11.55 6.70
CA ARG A 68 -15.94 10.54 7.28
C ARG A 68 -15.90 9.16 6.58
N LEU A 69 -14.80 8.87 5.89
CA LEU A 69 -14.52 7.57 5.27
C LEU A 69 -13.84 6.65 6.28
N TYR A 70 -14.55 6.25 7.33
CA TYR A 70 -13.98 5.50 8.46
C TYR A 70 -13.44 4.13 8.09
N GLY A 71 -14.01 3.47 7.07
CA GLY A 71 -13.51 2.20 6.55
C GLY A 71 -12.10 2.35 5.97
N GLU A 72 -11.91 3.37 5.12
CA GLU A 72 -10.61 3.69 4.52
C GLU A 72 -9.59 4.14 5.59
N ALA A 73 -10.02 4.94 6.55
CA ALA A 73 -9.18 5.34 7.68
C ALA A 73 -8.71 4.12 8.49
N SER A 74 -9.59 3.15 8.74
CA SER A 74 -9.26 1.90 9.44
C SER A 74 -8.29 1.03 8.66
N LEU A 75 -8.43 0.97 7.34
CA LEU A 75 -7.49 0.27 6.44
C LEU A 75 -6.09 0.88 6.51
N GLN A 76 -5.98 2.21 6.57
CA GLN A 76 -4.68 2.88 6.74
C GLN A 76 -4.04 2.53 8.08
N LEU A 77 -4.81 2.46 9.17
CA LEU A 77 -4.28 2.02 10.47
C LEU A 77 -3.80 0.57 10.44
N PHE A 78 -4.48 -0.30 9.70
CA PHE A 78 -4.03 -1.66 9.46
C PHE A 78 -2.68 -1.69 8.70
N PHE A 79 -2.50 -0.83 7.67
CA PHE A 79 -1.22 -0.69 6.98
C PHE A 79 -0.11 -0.18 7.91
N VAL A 80 -0.40 0.70 8.87
CA VAL A 80 0.57 1.11 9.91
C VAL A 80 1.05 -0.10 10.71
N ILE A 81 0.14 -0.98 11.14
CA ILE A 81 0.49 -2.19 11.92
C ILE A 81 1.41 -3.11 11.10
N ILE A 82 1.05 -3.36 9.84
CA ILE A 82 1.89 -4.19 8.94
C ILE A 82 3.23 -3.52 8.67
N ALA A 83 3.27 -2.19 8.54
CA ALA A 83 4.52 -1.46 8.33
C ALA A 83 5.45 -1.56 9.55
N LEU A 84 4.93 -1.48 10.77
CA LEU A 84 5.71 -1.70 12.00
C LEU A 84 6.31 -3.11 12.03
N TRP A 85 5.52 -4.14 11.66
CA TRP A 85 6.02 -5.50 11.56
C TRP A 85 7.09 -5.63 10.46
N GLY A 86 6.89 -5.05 9.27
CA GLY A 86 7.86 -5.08 8.17
C GLY A 86 9.16 -4.36 8.54
N TRP A 87 9.07 -3.25 9.25
CA TRP A 87 10.22 -2.52 9.77
C TRP A 87 11.04 -3.39 10.73
N TRP A 88 10.35 -4.02 11.70
CA TRP A 88 10.99 -4.96 12.60
C TRP A 88 11.66 -6.12 11.84
N GLN A 89 11.00 -6.68 10.82
CA GLN A 89 11.56 -7.73 9.97
C GLN A 89 12.84 -7.29 9.22
N TRP A 90 12.87 -6.06 8.72
CA TRP A 90 14.04 -5.55 8.01
C TRP A 90 15.23 -5.25 8.91
N LEU A 91 14.99 -4.93 10.18
CA LEU A 91 16.03 -4.66 11.18
C LEU A 91 16.53 -5.93 11.89
N ARG A 92 15.64 -6.89 12.15
CA ARG A 92 15.92 -8.05 13.02
C ARG A 92 15.48 -9.39 12.46
N GLY A 93 14.81 -9.42 11.31
CA GLY A 93 14.36 -10.65 10.67
C GLY A 93 15.54 -11.48 10.15
N THR A 94 15.39 -12.78 10.23
CA THR A 94 16.39 -13.74 9.75
C THR A 94 15.81 -14.67 8.69
N VAL A 95 16.71 -15.23 7.87
CA VAL A 95 16.42 -16.37 7.03
C VAL A 95 16.74 -17.62 7.85
N ASP A 96 15.74 -18.47 8.06
CA ASP A 96 15.87 -19.75 8.78
C ASP A 96 16.53 -19.63 10.18
N GLY A 97 16.34 -18.49 10.85
CA GLY A 97 16.76 -18.25 12.23
C GLY A 97 18.25 -17.89 12.41
N SER A 98 19.07 -17.89 11.35
CA SER A 98 20.52 -17.70 11.48
C SER A 98 21.08 -16.49 10.73
N ALA A 99 20.75 -16.33 9.46
CA ALA A 99 21.29 -15.26 8.62
C ALA A 99 20.36 -14.04 8.53
N PRO A 100 20.87 -12.79 8.41
CA PRO A 100 20.05 -11.61 8.20
C PRO A 100 19.15 -11.74 6.95
N LEU A 101 18.00 -11.10 7.00
CA LEU A 101 17.04 -11.12 5.90
C LEU A 101 17.60 -10.38 4.67
N VAL A 102 17.78 -11.09 3.58
CA VAL A 102 18.28 -10.59 2.30
C VAL A 102 17.20 -10.63 1.21
N VAL A 103 17.38 -9.85 0.14
CA VAL A 103 16.52 -9.92 -1.03
C VAL A 103 16.69 -11.27 -1.71
N ARG A 104 15.56 -11.97 -1.95
CA ARG A 104 15.57 -13.33 -2.51
C ARG A 104 14.30 -13.63 -3.29
N HIS A 105 14.32 -14.66 -4.10
CA HIS A 105 13.14 -15.19 -4.76
C HIS A 105 12.37 -16.18 -3.87
N MET A 106 11.06 -16.21 -4.06
CA MET A 106 10.22 -17.26 -3.47
C MET A 106 10.45 -18.58 -4.19
N THR A 107 10.38 -19.68 -3.44
CA THR A 107 10.27 -21.04 -4.03
C THR A 107 8.90 -21.20 -4.72
N ALA A 108 8.78 -22.19 -5.62
CA ALA A 108 7.51 -22.50 -6.28
C ALA A 108 6.38 -22.80 -5.26
N ARG A 109 6.72 -23.52 -4.17
CA ARG A 109 5.77 -23.82 -3.08
C ARG A 109 5.30 -22.54 -2.37
N GLN A 110 6.21 -21.60 -2.05
CA GLN A 110 5.86 -20.34 -1.41
C GLN A 110 4.98 -19.48 -2.32
N ARG A 111 5.27 -19.42 -3.63
CA ARG A 111 4.43 -18.72 -4.61
C ARG A 111 3.02 -19.32 -4.65
N GLY A 112 2.92 -20.64 -4.72
CA GLY A 112 1.63 -21.35 -4.68
C GLY A 112 0.84 -21.08 -3.41
N LEU A 113 1.48 -21.11 -2.24
CA LEU A 113 0.83 -20.80 -0.96
C LEU A 113 0.37 -19.35 -0.88
N ALA A 114 1.19 -18.38 -1.32
CA ALA A 114 0.82 -16.97 -1.33
C ALA A 114 -0.38 -16.71 -2.26
N ALA A 115 -0.35 -17.30 -3.47
CA ALA A 115 -1.45 -17.19 -4.41
C ALA A 115 -2.73 -17.84 -3.86
N ALA A 116 -2.65 -19.05 -3.30
CA ALA A 116 -3.79 -19.74 -2.72
C ALA A 116 -4.40 -18.96 -1.54
N ALA A 117 -3.55 -18.41 -0.65
CA ALA A 117 -4.01 -17.58 0.47
C ALA A 117 -4.72 -16.31 -0.01
N THR A 118 -4.16 -15.62 -1.02
CA THR A 118 -4.77 -14.43 -1.62
C THR A 118 -6.12 -14.76 -2.27
N LEU A 119 -6.17 -15.84 -3.07
CA LEU A 119 -7.39 -16.28 -3.75
C LEU A 119 -8.47 -16.77 -2.78
N ALA A 120 -8.10 -17.38 -1.65
CA ALA A 120 -9.05 -17.78 -0.60
C ALA A 120 -9.56 -16.57 0.21
N ALA A 121 -8.69 -15.62 0.55
CA ALA A 121 -9.04 -14.44 1.32
C ALA A 121 -9.90 -13.44 0.52
N TRP A 122 -9.73 -13.39 -0.80
CA TRP A 122 -10.49 -12.49 -1.68
C TRP A 122 -12.01 -12.64 -1.57
N PRO A 123 -12.63 -13.82 -1.80
CA PRO A 123 -14.08 -13.97 -1.66
C PRO A 123 -14.57 -13.76 -0.22
N LEU A 124 -13.76 -14.10 0.78
CA LEU A 124 -14.10 -13.85 2.18
C LEU A 124 -14.22 -12.34 2.46
N LEU A 125 -13.24 -11.56 2.03
CA LEU A 125 -13.30 -10.11 2.18
C LEU A 125 -14.42 -9.51 1.31
N GLY A 126 -14.62 -10.00 0.07
CA GLY A 126 -15.70 -9.57 -0.79
C GLY A 126 -17.07 -9.77 -0.15
N ALA A 127 -17.31 -10.93 0.47
CA ALA A 127 -18.54 -11.20 1.21
C ALA A 127 -18.68 -10.29 2.44
N LEU A 128 -17.60 -10.01 3.18
CA LEU A 128 -17.61 -9.07 4.31
C LEU A 128 -17.96 -7.66 3.85
N LEU A 129 -17.39 -7.19 2.74
CA LEU A 129 -17.70 -5.87 2.19
C LEU A 129 -19.15 -5.80 1.69
N GLN A 130 -19.66 -6.86 1.05
CA GLN A 130 -21.04 -6.92 0.56
C GLN A 130 -22.07 -6.80 1.67
N HIS A 131 -21.79 -7.38 2.85
CA HIS A 131 -22.73 -7.36 4.00
C HIS A 131 -22.48 -6.23 4.99
N GLY A 132 -21.28 -5.65 4.99
CA GLY A 132 -20.84 -4.65 5.97
C GLY A 132 -20.67 -3.23 5.44
N THR A 133 -20.78 -3.01 4.11
CA THR A 133 -20.60 -1.70 3.49
C THR A 133 -21.58 -1.48 2.35
N ASP A 134 -21.70 -0.23 1.91
CA ASP A 134 -22.51 0.17 0.75
C ASP A 134 -21.72 0.13 -0.57
N SER A 135 -20.71 -0.73 -0.69
CA SER A 135 -19.90 -0.84 -1.92
C SER A 135 -20.73 -1.41 -3.06
N ASP A 136 -20.72 -0.74 -4.22
CA ASP A 136 -21.37 -1.20 -5.45
C ASP A 136 -20.65 -2.38 -6.11
N VAL A 137 -19.35 -2.58 -5.79
CA VAL A 137 -18.47 -3.59 -6.42
C VAL A 137 -17.59 -4.28 -5.36
N PRO A 138 -18.17 -4.91 -4.32
CA PRO A 138 -17.45 -5.37 -3.14
C PRO A 138 -16.33 -6.37 -3.44
N TYR A 139 -16.54 -7.29 -4.35
CA TYR A 139 -15.50 -8.27 -4.75
C TYR A 139 -14.38 -7.64 -5.56
N PHE A 140 -14.69 -6.59 -6.35
CA PHE A 140 -13.67 -5.87 -7.11
C PHE A 140 -12.83 -4.97 -6.20
N ASP A 141 -13.43 -4.37 -5.16
CA ASP A 141 -12.72 -3.61 -4.12
C ASP A 141 -11.88 -4.53 -3.21
N ALA A 142 -12.37 -5.74 -2.92
CA ALA A 142 -11.67 -6.70 -2.07
C ALA A 142 -10.37 -7.23 -2.70
N LEU A 143 -10.31 -7.35 -4.02
CA LEU A 143 -9.15 -7.94 -4.71
C LEU A 143 -7.86 -7.13 -4.49
N PRO A 144 -7.80 -5.82 -4.80
CA PRO A 144 -6.61 -5.03 -4.56
C PRO A 144 -6.27 -4.93 -3.06
N THR A 145 -7.27 -4.94 -2.18
CA THR A 145 -7.05 -4.90 -0.73
C THR A 145 -6.31 -6.14 -0.24
N VAL A 146 -6.81 -7.35 -0.55
CA VAL A 146 -6.16 -8.61 -0.15
C VAL A 146 -4.80 -8.76 -0.81
N ALA A 147 -4.68 -8.41 -2.10
CA ALA A 147 -3.40 -8.45 -2.81
C ALA A 147 -2.38 -7.46 -2.21
N SER A 148 -2.81 -6.28 -1.74
CA SER A 148 -1.95 -5.32 -1.03
C SER A 148 -1.40 -5.90 0.28
N ILE A 149 -2.21 -6.62 1.05
CA ILE A 149 -1.76 -7.32 2.25
C ILE A 149 -0.68 -8.34 1.89
N THR A 150 -0.92 -9.14 0.86
CA THR A 150 0.07 -10.09 0.36
C THR A 150 1.35 -9.38 -0.08
N GLY A 151 1.24 -8.30 -0.85
CA GLY A 151 2.38 -7.47 -1.29
C GLY A 151 3.21 -6.95 -0.11
N GLN A 152 2.54 -6.44 0.95
CA GLN A 152 3.22 -5.96 2.16
C GLN A 152 3.95 -7.08 2.92
N VAL A 153 3.34 -8.26 3.05
CA VAL A 153 3.98 -9.42 3.69
C VAL A 153 5.21 -9.85 2.90
N LEU A 154 5.11 -9.93 1.58
CA LEU A 154 6.23 -10.29 0.72
C LEU A 154 7.35 -9.24 0.76
N LEU A 155 6.99 -7.94 0.78
CA LEU A 155 7.94 -6.84 0.94
C LEU A 155 8.67 -6.93 2.29
N GLY A 156 7.94 -7.14 3.38
CA GLY A 156 8.51 -7.31 4.73
C GLY A 156 9.49 -8.48 4.81
N ARG A 157 9.28 -9.53 4.03
CA ARG A 157 10.15 -10.71 3.93
C ARG A 157 11.25 -10.58 2.87
N LYS A 158 11.37 -9.42 2.21
CA LYS A 158 12.32 -9.11 1.13
C LYS A 158 12.23 -10.06 -0.07
N PHE A 159 11.03 -10.55 -0.40
CA PHE A 159 10.82 -11.33 -1.62
C PHE A 159 10.67 -10.44 -2.86
N VAL A 160 11.39 -10.76 -3.94
CA VAL A 160 11.34 -10.02 -5.23
C VAL A 160 9.92 -9.95 -5.78
N GLU A 161 9.14 -11.01 -5.57
CA GLU A 161 7.77 -11.15 -6.06
C GLU A 161 6.78 -10.12 -5.46
N ASN A 162 7.15 -9.43 -4.36
CA ASN A 162 6.33 -8.30 -3.88
C ASN A 162 6.03 -7.28 -4.98
N TRP A 163 7.03 -6.98 -5.83
CA TRP A 163 6.91 -6.01 -6.88
C TRP A 163 5.93 -6.42 -7.98
N THR A 164 5.84 -7.72 -8.29
CA THR A 164 4.84 -8.23 -9.25
C THR A 164 3.43 -8.16 -8.69
N VAL A 165 3.27 -8.40 -7.38
CA VAL A 165 2.00 -8.22 -6.68
C VAL A 165 1.59 -6.74 -6.70
N TRP A 166 2.49 -5.83 -6.36
CA TRP A 166 2.22 -4.38 -6.41
C TRP A 166 1.90 -3.90 -7.83
N ALA A 167 2.59 -4.39 -8.86
CA ALA A 167 2.24 -4.08 -10.25
C ALA A 167 0.80 -4.53 -10.56
N GLY A 168 0.41 -5.73 -10.17
CA GLY A 168 -0.95 -6.24 -10.34
C GLY A 168 -2.00 -5.39 -9.60
N VAL A 169 -1.75 -5.08 -8.32
CA VAL A 169 -2.61 -4.19 -7.50
C VAL A 169 -2.80 -2.85 -8.19
N ASN A 170 -1.71 -2.22 -8.61
CA ASN A 170 -1.76 -0.89 -9.24
C ASN A 170 -2.51 -0.92 -10.58
N ILE A 171 -2.34 -1.96 -11.40
CA ILE A 171 -3.08 -2.11 -12.68
C ILE A 171 -4.58 -2.25 -12.42
N VAL A 172 -4.99 -3.09 -11.45
CA VAL A 172 -6.40 -3.24 -11.06
C VAL A 172 -6.95 -1.92 -10.54
N SER A 173 -6.19 -1.21 -9.72
CA SER A 173 -6.58 0.10 -9.18
C SER A 173 -6.73 1.16 -10.28
N VAL A 174 -5.86 1.16 -11.31
CA VAL A 174 -6.02 2.02 -12.50
C VAL A 174 -7.38 1.78 -13.16
N ALA A 175 -7.76 0.52 -13.40
CA ALA A 175 -9.05 0.17 -14.00
C ALA A 175 -10.23 0.59 -13.10
N LEU A 176 -10.13 0.32 -11.78
CA LEU A 176 -11.15 0.67 -10.79
C LEU A 176 -11.38 2.19 -10.74
N PHE A 177 -10.32 2.98 -10.60
CA PHE A 177 -10.44 4.43 -10.48
C PHE A 177 -10.82 5.10 -11.82
N ALA A 178 -10.42 4.53 -12.95
CA ALA A 178 -10.88 4.98 -14.26
C ALA A 178 -12.40 4.80 -14.42
N SER A 179 -12.96 3.67 -13.96
CA SER A 179 -14.40 3.44 -13.98
C SER A 179 -15.20 4.42 -13.11
N LYS A 180 -14.55 4.95 -12.06
CA LYS A 180 -15.11 5.97 -11.15
C LYS A 180 -14.82 7.42 -11.60
N GLY A 181 -14.11 7.64 -12.71
CA GLY A 181 -13.75 8.96 -13.24
C GLY A 181 -12.69 9.71 -12.43
N LEU A 182 -11.94 9.03 -11.55
CA LEU A 182 -10.95 9.63 -10.66
C LEU A 182 -9.56 9.72 -11.33
N TRP A 183 -9.44 10.56 -12.34
CA TRP A 183 -8.28 10.62 -13.25
C TRP A 183 -6.96 10.95 -12.57
N LEU A 184 -6.93 11.79 -11.53
CA LEU A 184 -5.71 12.07 -10.76
C LEU A 184 -5.19 10.79 -10.09
N THR A 185 -6.09 10.03 -9.50
CA THR A 185 -5.78 8.74 -8.86
C THR A 185 -5.33 7.70 -9.90
N VAL A 186 -5.93 7.70 -11.09
CA VAL A 186 -5.48 6.85 -12.23
C VAL A 186 -4.02 7.15 -12.58
N LEU A 187 -3.64 8.42 -12.73
CA LEU A 187 -2.26 8.82 -13.01
C LEU A 187 -1.29 8.36 -11.90
N LEU A 188 -1.71 8.48 -10.64
CA LEU A 188 -0.93 8.03 -9.50
C LEU A 188 -0.65 6.52 -9.55
N TYR A 189 -1.69 5.70 -9.73
CA TYR A 189 -1.53 4.25 -9.80
C TYR A 189 -0.80 3.80 -11.07
N ALA A 190 -0.93 4.52 -12.19
CA ALA A 190 -0.12 4.29 -13.38
C ALA A 190 1.37 4.55 -13.09
N LEU A 191 1.71 5.63 -12.36
CA LEU A 191 3.07 5.89 -11.91
C LEU A 191 3.59 4.78 -10.98
N PHE A 192 2.80 4.35 -10.00
CA PHE A 192 3.18 3.24 -9.12
C PHE A 192 3.36 1.92 -9.87
N THR A 193 2.58 1.69 -10.93
CA THR A 193 2.78 0.54 -11.83
C THR A 193 4.18 0.59 -12.45
N VAL A 194 4.59 1.73 -13.04
CA VAL A 194 5.93 1.90 -13.61
C VAL A 194 7.02 1.69 -12.56
N LEU A 195 6.86 2.30 -11.38
CA LEU A 195 7.81 2.17 -10.27
C LEU A 195 7.90 0.72 -9.77
N SER A 196 6.82 -0.05 -9.81
CA SER A 196 6.83 -1.47 -9.46
C SER A 196 7.70 -2.28 -10.43
N PHE A 197 7.66 -2.01 -11.74
CA PHE A 197 8.55 -2.67 -12.70
C PHE A 197 10.02 -2.26 -12.50
N VAL A 198 10.30 -0.99 -12.17
CA VAL A 198 11.65 -0.53 -11.85
C VAL A 198 12.17 -1.22 -10.59
N GLY A 199 11.35 -1.28 -9.52
CA GLY A 199 11.67 -1.98 -8.28
C GLY A 199 11.93 -3.48 -8.49
N TRP A 200 11.09 -4.13 -9.30
CA TRP A 200 11.27 -5.53 -9.66
C TRP A 200 12.61 -5.78 -10.37
N ARG A 201 12.99 -4.96 -11.36
CA ARG A 201 14.28 -5.06 -12.04
C ARG A 201 15.45 -4.86 -11.08
N THR A 202 15.33 -3.89 -10.18
CA THR A 202 16.37 -3.59 -9.18
C THR A 202 16.55 -4.77 -8.21
N TRP A 203 15.46 -5.29 -7.66
CA TRP A 203 15.53 -6.38 -6.68
C TRP A 203 15.94 -7.72 -7.31
N ARG A 204 15.58 -7.97 -8.56
CA ARG A 204 16.10 -9.14 -9.28
C ARG A 204 17.63 -9.14 -9.37
N ARG A 205 18.24 -7.99 -9.65
CA ARG A 205 19.71 -7.87 -9.68
C ARG A 205 20.32 -8.14 -8.30
N LEU A 206 19.70 -7.62 -7.24
CA LEU A 206 20.16 -7.83 -5.86
C LEU A 206 20.01 -9.29 -5.40
N ALA A 207 19.01 -10.02 -5.88
CA ALA A 207 18.80 -11.42 -5.52
C ALA A 207 19.76 -12.38 -6.23
N HIS A 208 20.46 -11.95 -7.28
CA HIS A 208 21.46 -12.73 -8.03
C HIS A 208 22.90 -12.32 -7.69
N ALA A 209 23.10 -11.29 -6.88
CA ALA A 209 24.40 -10.81 -6.41
C ALA A 209 24.81 -11.54 -5.13
#